data_d333713f99a942b480890576920e63e4
#
_entry.id   d333713f99a942b480890576920e63e4
#
_cell.length_a   1.000
_cell.length_b   1.000
_cell.length_c   1.000
_cell.angle_alpha   90.00
_cell.angle_beta   90.00
_cell.angle_gamma   90.00
#
_symmetry.space_group_name_H-M   'P 1'
#
loop_
_entity.id
_entity.type
_entity.pdbx_description
1 polymer ?
#
loop_
_entity_poly.entity_id
_entity_poly.type
_entity_poly.pdbx_seq_one_letter_code
_entity_poly.pdbx_strand_id
1 'polypeptide(L)'
;FRTGDAGYMKGDFLFLTERIKDLFKTSNGKYIAPQAIETKMVVDRYIDQIAIIADERKFVSALIVPDYALVKKYAEEKGIACASMAELLQHEAVIALFKERIDTLQQQFAHYEQIKKFTLLPEPFSMAKGELTNTLKIKRSVLNQNYAAAIEKMYEE
;
A
#
# COMPACT_ATOMS: atom_id res chain seq x y z
N PHE A 1 -7.57 8.40 31.76
CA PHE A 1 -7.47 9.15 30.49
C PHE A 1 -7.16 8.19 29.35
N ARG A 2 -8.04 8.11 28.34
CA ARG A 2 -7.82 7.28 27.16
C ARG A 2 -7.22 8.16 26.07
N THR A 3 -5.96 7.94 25.71
CA THR A 3 -5.26 8.71 24.65
C THR A 3 -5.74 8.31 23.26
N GLY A 4 -6.29 7.10 23.11
CA GLY A 4 -6.63 6.53 21.81
C GLY A 4 -5.43 5.91 21.07
N ASP A 5 -4.31 5.74 21.80
CA ASP A 5 -3.10 5.12 21.28
C ASP A 5 -3.00 3.67 21.76
N ALA A 6 -2.50 2.78 20.93
CA ALA A 6 -2.11 1.43 21.27
C ALA A 6 -0.61 1.40 21.60
N GLY A 7 -0.22 0.56 22.54
CA GLY A 7 1.18 0.42 22.93
C GLY A 7 1.41 -0.78 23.84
N TYR A 8 2.65 -1.06 24.13
CA TYR A 8 3.04 -2.10 25.08
C TYR A 8 4.13 -1.62 26.04
N MET A 9 4.18 -2.24 27.21
CA MET A 9 5.23 -1.99 28.21
C MET A 9 6.37 -2.99 28.02
N LYS A 10 7.61 -2.48 28.07
CA LYS A 10 8.81 -3.31 28.16
C LYS A 10 9.71 -2.75 29.27
N GLY A 11 9.72 -3.41 30.40
CA GLY A 11 10.28 -2.85 31.63
C GLY A 11 9.49 -1.60 32.04
N ASP A 12 10.17 -0.52 32.38
CA ASP A 12 9.58 0.76 32.75
C ASP A 12 9.26 1.68 31.58
N PHE A 13 9.44 1.22 30.34
CA PHE A 13 9.24 2.01 29.13
C PHE A 13 7.93 1.64 28.44
N LEU A 14 7.14 2.68 28.10
CA LEU A 14 5.96 2.57 27.26
C LEU A 14 6.34 2.79 25.80
N PHE A 15 6.11 1.78 24.97
CA PHE A 15 6.26 1.86 23.52
C PHE A 15 4.89 2.07 22.89
N LEU A 16 4.68 3.27 22.32
CA LEU A 16 3.48 3.55 21.53
C LEU A 16 3.66 2.94 20.14
N THR A 17 2.70 2.13 19.70
CA THR A 17 2.74 1.46 18.41
C THR A 17 1.89 2.20 17.39
N GLU A 18 0.64 2.52 17.72
CA GLU A 18 -0.34 3.04 16.76
C GLU A 18 -1.47 3.79 17.44
N ARG A 19 -2.24 4.54 16.64
CA ARG A 19 -3.53 5.07 17.06
C ARG A 19 -4.63 4.06 16.78
N ILE A 20 -5.45 3.76 17.78
CA ILE A 20 -6.58 2.81 17.66
C ILE A 20 -7.55 3.20 16.53
N LYS A 21 -7.73 4.51 16.31
CA LYS A 21 -8.59 5.05 15.25
C LYS A 21 -8.03 4.85 13.84
N ASP A 22 -6.73 4.60 13.71
CA ASP A 22 -6.05 4.41 12.43
C ASP A 22 -5.96 2.92 12.04
N LEU A 23 -6.43 2.02 12.93
CA LEU A 23 -6.53 0.59 12.65
C LEU A 23 -7.72 0.31 11.73
N PHE A 24 -7.50 -0.54 10.74
CA PHE A 24 -8.57 -1.09 9.91
C PHE A 24 -9.11 -2.36 10.53
N LYS A 25 -10.42 -2.57 10.38
CA LYS A 25 -11.06 -3.82 10.75
C LYS A 25 -11.53 -4.54 9.49
N THR A 26 -10.91 -5.67 9.19
CA THR A 26 -11.33 -6.49 8.05
C THR A 26 -12.73 -7.09 8.28
N SER A 27 -13.40 -7.52 7.21
CA SER A 27 -14.71 -8.19 7.29
C SER A 27 -14.68 -9.47 8.16
N ASN A 28 -13.49 -10.07 8.32
CA ASN A 28 -13.25 -11.23 9.18
C ASN A 28 -12.92 -10.85 10.64
N GLY A 29 -13.03 -9.58 11.00
CA GLY A 29 -12.82 -9.08 12.36
C GLY A 29 -11.36 -8.95 12.79
N LYS A 30 -10.39 -9.08 11.87
CA LYS A 30 -8.97 -8.86 12.16
C LYS A 30 -8.63 -7.37 12.10
N TYR A 31 -7.79 -6.91 13.02
CA TYR A 31 -7.29 -5.55 13.00
C TYR A 31 -5.98 -5.48 12.23
N ILE A 32 -5.89 -4.52 11.33
CA ILE A 32 -4.74 -4.24 10.47
C ILE A 32 -4.21 -2.87 10.80
N ALA A 33 -2.90 -2.75 10.92
CA ALA A 33 -2.16 -1.52 11.10
C ALA A 33 -1.62 -1.03 9.73
N PRO A 34 -2.36 -0.21 8.98
CA PRO A 34 -1.97 0.13 7.63
C PRO A 34 -0.64 0.89 7.57
N GLN A 35 -0.39 1.78 8.53
CA GLN A 35 0.85 2.58 8.55
C GLN A 35 2.10 1.71 8.76
N ALA A 36 2.01 0.66 9.60
CA ALA A 36 3.12 -0.25 9.84
C ALA A 36 3.50 -1.00 8.54
N ILE A 37 2.49 -1.46 7.79
CA ILE A 37 2.69 -2.13 6.50
C ILE A 37 3.26 -1.14 5.48
N GLU A 38 2.67 0.04 5.35
CA GLU A 38 3.10 1.09 4.42
C GLU A 38 4.56 1.49 4.66
N THR A 39 4.92 1.76 5.92
CA THR A 39 6.30 2.12 6.30
C THR A 39 7.29 1.03 5.92
N LYS A 40 6.91 -0.24 6.04
CA LYS A 40 7.77 -1.35 5.65
C LYS A 40 7.92 -1.47 4.14
N MET A 41 6.85 -1.23 3.40
CA MET A 41 6.86 -1.36 1.93
C MET A 41 7.65 -0.25 1.25
N VAL A 42 7.58 1.01 1.73
CA VAL A 42 8.32 2.13 1.12
C VAL A 42 9.85 2.07 1.35
N VAL A 43 10.35 1.10 2.08
CA VAL A 43 11.80 0.82 2.15
C VAL A 43 12.32 0.30 0.81
N ASP A 44 11.45 -0.32 0.02
CA ASP A 44 11.81 -0.79 -1.31
C ASP A 44 11.92 0.36 -2.31
N ARG A 45 13.05 0.42 -3.01
CA ARG A 45 13.35 1.49 -3.97
C ARG A 45 12.39 1.61 -5.15
N TYR A 46 11.63 0.55 -5.47
CA TYR A 46 10.64 0.56 -6.55
C TYR A 46 9.29 1.12 -6.10
N ILE A 47 9.06 1.28 -4.79
CA ILE A 47 7.80 1.78 -4.22
C ILE A 47 8.01 3.20 -3.73
N ASP A 48 7.46 4.18 -4.46
CA ASP A 48 7.51 5.60 -4.09
C ASP A 48 6.42 5.94 -3.06
N GLN A 49 5.17 5.53 -3.33
CA GLN A 49 4.05 5.74 -2.43
C GLN A 49 3.19 4.48 -2.39
N ILE A 50 2.56 4.22 -1.24
CA ILE A 50 1.67 3.08 -1.08
C ILE A 50 0.51 3.46 -0.15
N ALA A 51 -0.67 2.97 -0.47
CA ALA A 51 -1.85 3.06 0.38
C ALA A 51 -2.44 1.67 0.58
N ILE A 52 -2.54 1.25 1.83
CA ILE A 52 -3.16 -0.02 2.20
C ILE A 52 -4.69 0.13 2.21
N ILE A 53 -5.35 -0.83 1.62
CA ILE A 53 -6.82 -0.98 1.57
C ILE A 53 -7.16 -2.28 2.28
N ALA A 54 -7.89 -2.21 3.39
CA ALA A 54 -8.27 -3.39 4.17
C ALA A 54 -9.55 -3.20 5.00
N ASP A 55 -9.99 -1.95 5.20
CA ASP A 55 -11.13 -1.65 6.06
C ASP A 55 -12.42 -2.24 5.46
N GLU A 56 -13.11 -3.06 6.27
CA GLU A 56 -14.30 -3.81 5.88
C GLU A 56 -14.10 -4.80 4.69
N ARG A 57 -12.83 -5.08 4.33
CA ARG A 57 -12.49 -5.95 3.20
C ARG A 57 -12.09 -7.37 3.65
N LYS A 58 -12.20 -8.35 2.74
CA LYS A 58 -11.89 -9.76 3.01
C LYS A 58 -10.40 -10.01 3.28
N PHE A 59 -9.52 -9.21 2.67
CA PHE A 59 -8.07 -9.30 2.75
C PHE A 59 -7.42 -7.94 2.52
N VAL A 60 -6.13 -7.85 2.81
CA VAL A 60 -5.34 -6.63 2.56
C VAL A 60 -4.98 -6.52 1.09
N SER A 61 -5.24 -5.36 0.50
CA SER A 61 -4.76 -4.97 -0.82
C SER A 61 -4.04 -3.63 -0.77
N ALA A 62 -3.39 -3.23 -1.85
CA ALA A 62 -2.64 -1.99 -1.91
C ALA A 62 -2.79 -1.25 -3.24
N LEU A 63 -2.84 0.08 -3.16
CA LEU A 63 -2.58 0.97 -4.28
C LEU A 63 -1.11 1.40 -4.18
N ILE A 64 -0.34 1.20 -5.24
CA ILE A 64 1.10 1.44 -5.25
C ILE A 64 1.45 2.42 -6.36
N VAL A 65 2.13 3.48 -5.98
CA VAL A 65 2.80 4.40 -6.90
C VAL A 65 4.24 3.93 -7.00
N PRO A 66 4.67 3.44 -8.17
CA PRO A 66 6.05 2.99 -8.36
C PRO A 66 7.02 4.16 -8.58
N ASP A 67 8.30 3.91 -8.36
CA ASP A 67 9.35 4.76 -8.94
C ASP A 67 9.38 4.52 -10.45
N TYR A 68 8.82 5.45 -11.20
CA TYR A 68 8.66 5.33 -12.66
C TYR A 68 10.00 5.25 -13.40
N ALA A 69 11.04 5.90 -12.89
CA ALA A 69 12.36 5.88 -13.50
C ALA A 69 12.98 4.48 -13.40
N LEU A 70 12.86 3.85 -12.25
CA LEU A 70 13.35 2.49 -12.03
C LEU A 70 12.54 1.45 -12.82
N VAL A 71 11.23 1.64 -12.93
CA VAL A 71 10.39 0.75 -13.76
C VAL A 71 10.74 0.86 -15.24
N LYS A 72 10.96 2.08 -15.76
CA LYS A 72 11.42 2.29 -17.13
C LYS A 72 12.76 1.61 -17.38
N LYS A 73 13.73 1.81 -16.48
CA LYS A 73 15.04 1.17 -16.58
C LYS A 73 14.93 -0.36 -16.61
N TYR A 74 14.11 -0.93 -15.73
CA TYR A 74 13.84 -2.36 -15.73
C TYR A 74 13.24 -2.84 -17.05
N ALA A 75 12.28 -2.09 -17.62
CA ALA A 75 11.68 -2.41 -18.90
C ALA A 75 12.72 -2.40 -20.04
N GLU A 76 13.59 -1.39 -20.09
CA GLU A 76 14.69 -1.30 -21.04
C GLU A 76 15.65 -2.51 -20.93
N GLU A 77 16.05 -2.87 -19.72
CA GLU A 77 16.92 -4.02 -19.45
C GLU A 77 16.28 -5.36 -19.87
N LYS A 78 14.95 -5.45 -19.82
CA LYS A 78 14.17 -6.63 -20.22
C LYS A 78 13.71 -6.61 -21.67
N GLY A 79 13.97 -5.52 -22.41
CA GLY A 79 13.51 -5.38 -23.78
C GLY A 79 11.99 -5.23 -23.91
N ILE A 80 11.34 -4.72 -22.88
CA ILE A 80 9.88 -4.49 -22.86
C ILE A 80 9.59 -3.15 -23.53
N ALA A 81 8.86 -3.18 -24.65
CA ALA A 81 8.38 -1.99 -25.34
C ALA A 81 6.89 -1.77 -25.04
N CYS A 82 6.56 -0.62 -24.46
CA CYS A 82 5.18 -0.20 -24.19
C CYS A 82 4.96 1.23 -24.66
N ALA A 83 3.75 1.54 -25.12
CA ALA A 83 3.41 2.86 -25.65
C ALA A 83 3.21 3.91 -24.54
N SER A 84 2.86 3.47 -23.32
CA SER A 84 2.59 4.35 -22.18
C SER A 84 3.03 3.73 -20.86
N MET A 85 3.17 4.59 -19.83
CA MET A 85 3.42 4.10 -18.45
C MET A 85 2.27 3.22 -17.96
N ALA A 86 1.03 3.58 -18.24
CA ALA A 86 -0.12 2.80 -17.83
C ALA A 86 -0.10 1.36 -18.40
N GLU A 87 0.31 1.22 -19.66
CA GLU A 87 0.49 -0.09 -20.30
C GLU A 87 1.65 -0.87 -19.68
N LEU A 88 2.79 -0.20 -19.45
CA LEU A 88 3.96 -0.80 -18.83
C LEU A 88 3.67 -1.35 -17.43
N LEU A 89 2.89 -0.63 -16.62
CA LEU A 89 2.51 -1.06 -15.27
C LEU A 89 1.53 -2.25 -15.26
N GLN A 90 0.91 -2.56 -16.37
CA GLN A 90 0.05 -3.75 -16.55
C GLN A 90 0.82 -4.92 -17.15
N HIS A 91 2.07 -4.70 -17.57
CA HIS A 91 2.88 -5.75 -18.15
C HIS A 91 3.22 -6.84 -17.12
N GLU A 92 3.06 -8.09 -17.51
CA GLU A 92 3.22 -9.26 -16.64
C GLU A 92 4.56 -9.28 -15.88
N ALA A 93 5.65 -8.96 -16.57
CA ALA A 93 6.99 -8.93 -15.97
C ALA A 93 7.13 -7.84 -14.89
N VAL A 94 6.46 -6.69 -15.05
CA VAL A 94 6.46 -5.60 -14.06
C VAL A 94 5.61 -6.01 -12.85
N ILE A 95 4.44 -6.58 -13.08
CA ILE A 95 3.59 -7.10 -11.99
C ILE A 95 4.31 -8.18 -11.20
N ALA A 96 5.00 -9.12 -11.87
CA ALA A 96 5.79 -10.18 -11.23
C ALA A 96 6.95 -9.60 -10.40
N LEU A 97 7.64 -8.56 -10.89
CA LEU A 97 8.68 -7.85 -10.15
C LEU A 97 8.13 -7.30 -8.83
N PHE A 98 7.02 -6.55 -8.87
CA PHE A 98 6.44 -5.98 -7.65
C PHE A 98 5.93 -7.05 -6.70
N LYS A 99 5.31 -8.12 -7.23
CA LYS A 99 4.85 -9.24 -6.42
C LYS A 99 6.00 -9.89 -5.63
N GLU A 100 7.11 -10.21 -6.27
CA GLU A 100 8.29 -10.80 -5.63
C GLU A 100 8.84 -9.90 -4.52
N ARG A 101 8.94 -8.59 -4.78
CA ARG A 101 9.43 -7.61 -3.81
C ARG A 101 8.50 -7.48 -2.60
N ILE A 102 7.21 -7.38 -2.83
CA ILE A 102 6.19 -7.34 -1.76
C ILE A 102 6.24 -8.63 -0.94
N ASP A 103 6.26 -9.79 -1.59
CA ASP A 103 6.30 -11.09 -0.92
C ASP A 103 7.55 -11.24 -0.04
N THR A 104 8.69 -10.71 -0.47
CA THR A 104 9.92 -10.68 0.33
C THR A 104 9.79 -9.79 1.57
N LEU A 105 9.25 -8.58 1.40
CA LEU A 105 9.14 -7.61 2.49
C LEU A 105 8.11 -7.99 3.54
N GLN A 106 7.06 -8.70 3.13
CA GLN A 106 5.94 -9.04 4.02
C GLN A 106 6.09 -10.36 4.78
N GLN A 107 7.20 -11.08 4.63
CA GLN A 107 7.44 -12.35 5.32
C GLN A 107 7.32 -12.28 6.85
N GLN A 108 7.61 -11.11 7.43
CA GLN A 108 7.52 -10.88 8.86
C GLN A 108 6.11 -10.57 9.37
N PHE A 109 5.17 -10.25 8.46
CA PHE A 109 3.79 -9.95 8.84
C PHE A 109 2.95 -11.22 8.98
N ALA A 110 1.95 -11.18 9.86
CA ALA A 110 0.98 -12.25 9.98
C ALA A 110 0.24 -12.45 8.65
N HIS A 111 -0.20 -13.67 8.39
CA HIS A 111 -0.82 -14.01 7.10
C HIS A 111 -2.01 -13.12 6.71
N TYR A 112 -2.79 -12.68 7.70
CA TYR A 112 -3.94 -11.79 7.50
C TYR A 112 -3.55 -10.32 7.27
N GLU A 113 -2.29 -9.92 7.55
CA GLU A 113 -1.75 -8.59 7.30
C GLU A 113 -1.04 -8.48 5.94
N GLN A 114 -0.79 -9.62 5.29
CA GLN A 114 -0.09 -9.65 4.01
C GLN A 114 -0.96 -9.15 2.85
N ILE A 115 -0.36 -8.33 2.01
CA ILE A 115 -0.97 -7.82 0.78
C ILE A 115 -1.21 -9.00 -0.17
N LYS A 116 -2.47 -9.23 -0.53
CA LYS A 116 -2.86 -10.33 -1.44
C LYS A 116 -3.01 -9.89 -2.88
N LYS A 117 -3.48 -8.66 -3.09
CA LYS A 117 -3.60 -8.05 -4.42
C LYS A 117 -3.14 -6.60 -4.36
N PHE A 118 -2.66 -6.08 -5.46
CA PHE A 118 -2.26 -4.68 -5.57
C PHE A 118 -2.54 -4.13 -6.98
N THR A 119 -2.63 -2.81 -7.07
CA THR A 119 -2.73 -2.09 -8.33
C THR A 119 -1.61 -1.08 -8.41
N LEU A 120 -0.85 -1.09 -9.52
CA LEU A 120 0.15 -0.08 -9.82
C LEU A 120 -0.50 1.12 -10.49
N LEU A 121 -0.23 2.30 -9.97
CA LEU A 121 -0.84 3.55 -10.44
C LEU A 121 0.10 4.29 -11.38
N PRO A 122 -0.40 4.81 -12.53
CA PRO A 122 0.41 5.55 -13.50
C PRO A 122 0.68 7.00 -13.10
N GLU A 123 0.03 7.48 -12.02
CA GLU A 123 0.19 8.82 -11.49
C GLU A 123 0.36 8.79 -9.98
N PRO A 124 1.21 9.70 -9.41
CA PRO A 124 1.41 9.78 -7.97
C PRO A 124 0.18 10.34 -7.25
N PHE A 125 0.05 10.01 -5.96
CA PHE A 125 -0.88 10.70 -5.08
C PHE A 125 -0.49 12.17 -4.96
N SER A 126 -1.47 13.08 -4.96
CA SER A 126 -1.19 14.51 -4.93
C SER A 126 -2.13 15.30 -4.04
N MET A 127 -1.63 16.45 -3.56
CA MET A 127 -2.46 17.43 -2.86
C MET A 127 -3.48 18.08 -3.79
N ALA A 128 -3.14 18.27 -5.07
CA ALA A 128 -4.03 18.85 -6.07
C ALA A 128 -5.30 18.01 -6.29
N LYS A 129 -5.17 16.67 -6.21
CA LYS A 129 -6.31 15.74 -6.26
C LYS A 129 -6.99 15.57 -4.88
N GLY A 130 -6.52 16.24 -3.86
CA GLY A 130 -7.00 16.12 -2.48
C GLY A 130 -6.61 14.81 -1.79
N GLU A 131 -5.73 14.01 -2.36
CA GLU A 131 -5.34 12.68 -1.89
C GLU A 131 -4.34 12.73 -0.72
N LEU A 132 -3.59 13.83 -0.63
CA LEU A 132 -2.64 14.08 0.44
C LEU A 132 -3.01 15.33 1.24
N THR A 133 -2.67 15.33 2.52
CA THR A 133 -2.70 16.53 3.37
C THR A 133 -1.49 17.41 3.07
N ASN A 134 -1.47 18.64 3.63
CA ASN A 134 -0.31 19.54 3.57
C ASN A 134 0.96 18.92 4.21
N THR A 135 0.81 17.93 5.07
CA THR A 135 1.92 17.17 5.68
C THR A 135 2.19 15.86 4.95
N LEU A 136 1.71 15.72 3.71
CA LEU A 136 1.87 14.55 2.84
C LEU A 136 1.29 13.25 3.40
N LYS A 137 0.35 13.34 4.34
CA LYS A 137 -0.38 12.16 4.83
C LYS A 137 -1.53 11.82 3.89
N ILE A 138 -1.74 10.54 3.68
CA ILE A 138 -2.80 9.99 2.84
C ILE A 138 -4.19 10.32 3.43
N LYS A 139 -5.07 10.89 2.59
CA LYS A 139 -6.50 11.04 2.87
C LYS A 139 -7.25 9.84 2.32
N ARG A 140 -7.39 8.80 3.13
CA ARG A 140 -7.92 7.50 2.70
C ARG A 140 -9.33 7.55 2.13
N SER A 141 -10.21 8.41 2.68
CA SER A 141 -11.56 8.59 2.15
C SER A 141 -11.55 9.09 0.71
N VAL A 142 -10.64 10.01 0.38
CA VAL A 142 -10.48 10.54 -0.97
C VAL A 142 -9.90 9.48 -1.91
N LEU A 143 -8.87 8.73 -1.46
CA LEU A 143 -8.32 7.63 -2.25
C LEU A 143 -9.37 6.56 -2.55
N ASN A 144 -10.18 6.18 -1.57
CA ASN A 144 -11.24 5.19 -1.77
C ASN A 144 -12.29 5.66 -2.79
N GLN A 145 -12.55 6.96 -2.88
CA GLN A 145 -13.44 7.54 -3.89
C GLN A 145 -12.78 7.60 -5.28
N ASN A 146 -11.57 8.17 -5.35
CA ASN A 146 -10.88 8.37 -6.62
C ASN A 146 -10.52 7.06 -7.32
N TYR A 147 -10.18 6.04 -6.54
CA TYR A 147 -9.74 4.73 -7.06
C TYR A 147 -10.75 3.60 -6.81
N ALA A 148 -12.03 3.94 -6.59
CA ALA A 148 -13.07 2.96 -6.27
C ALA A 148 -13.11 1.80 -7.27
N ALA A 149 -13.08 2.07 -8.57
CA ALA A 149 -13.10 1.03 -9.61
C ALA A 149 -11.87 0.11 -9.55
N ALA A 150 -10.68 0.67 -9.32
CA ALA A 150 -9.45 -0.12 -9.19
C ALA A 150 -9.46 -0.97 -7.90
N ILE A 151 -9.99 -0.41 -6.81
CA ILE A 151 -10.15 -1.11 -5.55
C ILE A 151 -11.13 -2.27 -5.70
N GLU A 152 -12.34 -2.03 -6.22
CA GLU A 152 -13.34 -3.10 -6.38
C GLU A 152 -12.81 -4.24 -7.27
N LYS A 153 -12.11 -3.91 -8.36
CA LYS A 153 -11.48 -4.91 -9.23
C LYS A 153 -10.49 -5.84 -8.49
N MET A 154 -9.81 -5.34 -7.46
CA MET A 154 -8.92 -6.19 -6.64
C MET A 154 -9.70 -7.20 -5.78
N TYR A 155 -10.99 -6.96 -5.50
CA TYR A 155 -11.83 -7.82 -4.68
C TYR A 155 -12.83 -8.65 -5.48
N GLU A 156 -12.92 -8.42 -6.80
CA GLU A 156 -13.62 -9.30 -7.72
C GLU A 156 -12.89 -10.67 -7.80
N GLU A 157 -13.68 -11.76 -7.81
CA GLU A 157 -13.17 -13.13 -7.92
C GLU A 157 -12.76 -13.48 -9.33
#